data_ae677129c163bdad38b783bb24f72bbb
#
_entry.id   ae677129c163bdad38b783bb24f72bbb
#
_cell.length_a   1.000
_cell.length_b   1.000
_cell.length_c   1.000
_cell.angle_alpha   90.00
_cell.angle_beta   90.00
_cell.angle_gamma   90.00
#
_symmetry.space_group_name_H-M   'P 1'
#
loop_
_entity.id
_entity.type
_entity.pdbx_description
1 polymer ?
#
loop_
_entity_poly.entity_id
_entity_poly.type
_entity_poly.pdbx_seq_one_letter_code
_entity_poly.pdbx_strand_id
1 'polypeptide(L)'
;MECSRTAVALKRQRFYGLITMLFVLTSSSGAKAADNIIMGMAGLNFSFLPFQIAMEKRFYEKYDLSVKPVLMRAQAAIPALVSGDVDYDTHFGSLVRGAVSGLPLRVIFSTAEKQMFSLVVQPEIKSAENLKGKIIAISSFGGTQHLVTAGTLRAVGIDPDREVKMINVGNEAVRVEQLRSKQIHAAMINPPMSVMMKKEGFGLLLHAADYLDLPLTGLGATTKKLKENPEQAKRVVRALNESLQFIRANRKETIAIFARWLKIDTEIAADTYDVAVKVLSADGTATDKAIVASIEEAKDTGKIKGNFTPRDVSDFSLVRAILTESKQKK
;
A
#
# COMPACT_ATOMS: atom_id res chain seq x y z
N MET A 1 44.17 33.59 -89.78
CA MET A 1 42.96 34.07 -90.52
C MET A 1 41.89 34.15 -89.48
N GLU A 2 41.69 35.34 -89.00
CA GLU A 2 40.56 36.20 -89.21
C GLU A 2 39.28 35.58 -88.69
N CYS A 3 38.74 36.18 -87.81
CA CYS A 3 37.89 37.37 -87.54
C CYS A 3 36.59 36.85 -86.92
N SER A 4 35.92 37.36 -86.01
CA SER A 4 35.46 38.72 -85.74
C SER A 4 34.67 38.76 -84.50
N ARG A 5 34.83 39.82 -83.81
CA ARG A 5 34.04 40.40 -82.69
C ARG A 5 32.52 40.32 -82.90
N THR A 6 31.78 40.10 -81.85
CA THR A 6 30.72 41.04 -81.50
C THR A 6 30.35 40.95 -80.03
N ALA A 7 30.45 42.06 -79.39
CA ALA A 7 30.01 42.29 -78.03
C ALA A 7 28.51 42.55 -78.01
N VAL A 8 27.77 41.95 -77.03
CA VAL A 8 26.47 42.41 -76.68
C VAL A 8 26.38 42.48 -75.12
N ALA A 9 26.30 43.68 -74.64
CA ALA A 9 26.03 44.00 -73.22
C ALA A 9 24.59 43.67 -72.92
N LEU A 10 24.33 42.91 -71.88
CA LEU A 10 22.99 42.79 -71.29
C LEU A 10 23.01 42.91 -69.79
N LYS A 11 22.45 44.01 -69.38
CA LYS A 11 21.87 44.44 -68.12
C LYS A 11 21.96 43.49 -66.93
N ARG A 12 22.66 43.93 -65.89
CA ARG A 12 22.52 43.54 -64.50
C ARG A 12 21.09 43.83 -64.04
N GLN A 13 20.28 42.81 -63.81
CA GLN A 13 19.12 42.91 -62.97
C GLN A 13 19.44 42.22 -61.65
N ARG A 14 19.53 43.01 -60.59
CA ARG A 14 19.62 42.56 -59.18
C ARG A 14 18.27 42.04 -58.79
N PHE A 15 18.14 40.70 -58.63
CA PHE A 15 17.03 40.07 -57.92
C PHE A 15 17.45 39.92 -56.46
N TYR A 16 16.93 40.78 -55.58
CA TYR A 16 16.99 40.56 -54.14
C TYR A 16 15.89 39.55 -53.81
N GLY A 17 16.26 38.27 -53.72
CA GLY A 17 15.42 37.26 -53.15
C GLY A 17 15.45 37.38 -51.61
N LEU A 18 14.38 37.94 -51.04
CA LEU A 18 14.14 37.96 -49.61
C LEU A 18 13.84 36.52 -49.16
N ILE A 19 14.85 35.80 -48.64
CA ILE A 19 14.64 34.50 -47.96
C ILE A 19 14.12 34.87 -46.56
N THR A 20 12.80 34.84 -46.43
CA THR A 20 12.15 34.89 -45.14
C THR A 20 12.31 33.51 -44.49
N MET A 21 13.33 33.36 -43.66
CA MET A 21 13.57 32.14 -42.86
C MET A 21 12.51 32.11 -41.73
N LEU A 22 11.43 31.35 -42.00
CA LEU A 22 10.37 31.10 -41.00
C LEU A 22 10.97 30.24 -39.91
N PHE A 23 11.43 30.85 -38.84
CA PHE A 23 11.80 30.15 -37.60
C PHE A 23 10.53 29.59 -36.97
N VAL A 24 10.16 28.34 -37.32
CA VAL A 24 9.15 27.59 -36.57
C VAL A 24 9.76 27.27 -35.20
N LEU A 25 9.46 28.11 -34.19
CA LEU A 25 9.67 27.78 -32.80
C LEU A 25 8.76 26.58 -32.47
N THR A 26 9.27 25.37 -32.72
CA THR A 26 8.71 24.17 -32.11
C THR A 26 8.96 24.32 -30.62
N SER A 27 7.95 24.79 -29.91
CA SER A 27 7.86 24.66 -28.48
C SER A 27 7.87 23.14 -28.19
N SER A 28 9.05 22.56 -28.07
CA SER A 28 9.20 21.24 -27.49
C SER A 28 8.71 21.39 -26.04
N SER A 29 7.42 21.07 -25.82
CA SER A 29 6.94 20.73 -24.51
C SER A 29 7.81 19.57 -24.07
N GLY A 30 8.89 19.89 -23.35
CA GLY A 30 9.77 18.88 -22.78
C GLY A 30 8.90 17.94 -21.96
N ALA A 31 8.65 16.76 -22.47
CA ALA A 31 7.99 15.70 -21.72
C ALA A 31 8.84 15.54 -20.45
N LYS A 32 8.32 15.99 -19.31
CA LYS A 32 8.98 15.80 -18.02
C LYS A 32 9.14 14.31 -17.85
N ALA A 33 10.38 13.84 -17.71
CA ALA A 33 10.63 12.43 -17.47
C ALA A 33 9.87 12.01 -16.20
N ALA A 34 9.22 10.84 -16.26
CA ALA A 34 8.51 10.32 -15.10
C ALA A 34 9.48 10.10 -13.93
N ASP A 35 9.06 10.49 -12.74
CA ASP A 35 9.85 10.23 -11.52
C ASP A 35 9.86 8.73 -11.24
N ASN A 36 11.04 8.13 -11.20
CA ASN A 36 11.21 6.73 -10.82
C ASN A 36 11.09 6.59 -9.31
N ILE A 37 10.26 5.64 -8.88
CA ILE A 37 9.96 5.38 -7.46
C ILE A 37 10.15 3.90 -7.19
N ILE A 38 10.92 3.57 -6.16
CA ILE A 38 10.99 2.22 -5.58
C ILE A 38 10.08 2.18 -4.35
N MET A 39 9.10 1.28 -4.37
CA MET A 39 8.10 1.15 -3.30
C MET A 39 8.20 -0.21 -2.62
N GLY A 40 8.54 -0.22 -1.33
CA GLY A 40 8.54 -1.40 -0.49
C GLY A 40 7.12 -1.89 -0.22
N MET A 41 6.83 -3.14 -0.60
CA MET A 41 5.52 -3.76 -0.44
C MET A 41 5.57 -4.86 0.62
N ALA A 42 4.67 -4.77 1.61
CA ALA A 42 4.63 -5.74 2.71
C ALA A 42 3.97 -7.07 2.33
N GLY A 43 3.18 -7.12 1.25
CA GLY A 43 2.47 -8.33 0.85
C GLY A 43 1.64 -8.19 -0.41
N LEU A 44 0.92 -9.27 -0.73
CA LEU A 44 0.02 -9.37 -1.86
C LEU A 44 -1.34 -9.89 -1.34
N ASN A 45 -2.22 -8.98 -0.99
CA ASN A 45 -3.59 -9.29 -0.56
C ASN A 45 -4.50 -8.08 -0.82
N PHE A 46 -5.75 -8.13 -0.41
CA PHE A 46 -6.73 -7.09 -0.72
C PHE A 46 -6.34 -5.70 -0.20
N SER A 47 -5.62 -5.58 0.93
CA SER A 47 -5.21 -4.28 1.47
C SER A 47 -4.18 -3.54 0.60
N PHE A 48 -3.48 -4.28 -0.28
CA PHE A 48 -2.54 -3.73 -1.27
C PHE A 48 -3.19 -3.47 -2.64
N LEU A 49 -4.46 -3.81 -2.81
CA LEU A 49 -5.17 -3.62 -4.08
C LEU A 49 -5.15 -2.16 -4.57
N PRO A 50 -5.23 -1.12 -3.73
CA PRO A 50 -5.10 0.27 -4.20
C PRO A 50 -3.79 0.55 -4.94
N PHE A 51 -2.67 -0.05 -4.52
CA PHE A 51 -1.39 0.08 -5.21
C PHE A 51 -1.41 -0.63 -6.58
N GLN A 52 -1.98 -1.83 -6.64
CA GLN A 52 -2.14 -2.58 -7.89
C GLN A 52 -3.08 -1.88 -8.88
N ILE A 53 -4.20 -1.34 -8.40
CA ILE A 53 -5.13 -0.55 -9.23
C ILE A 53 -4.42 0.68 -9.79
N ALA A 54 -3.59 1.37 -9.00
CA ALA A 54 -2.82 2.53 -9.48
C ALA A 54 -1.88 2.17 -10.63
N MET A 55 -1.29 0.98 -10.63
CA MET A 55 -0.48 0.47 -11.73
C MET A 55 -1.36 0.03 -12.91
N GLU A 56 -2.33 -0.83 -12.70
CA GLU A 56 -3.19 -1.42 -13.75
C GLU A 56 -3.99 -0.36 -14.52
N LYS A 57 -4.49 0.66 -13.81
CA LYS A 57 -5.24 1.79 -14.37
C LYS A 57 -4.35 2.95 -14.81
N ARG A 58 -3.03 2.78 -14.69
CA ARG A 58 -2.03 3.77 -15.07
C ARG A 58 -2.20 5.12 -14.34
N PHE A 59 -2.69 5.08 -13.08
CA PHE A 59 -2.85 6.31 -12.31
C PHE A 59 -1.49 6.90 -11.89
N TYR A 60 -0.46 6.07 -11.74
CA TYR A 60 0.89 6.58 -11.50
C TYR A 60 1.41 7.35 -12.72
N GLU A 61 1.31 6.77 -13.92
CA GLU A 61 1.75 7.40 -15.16
C GLU A 61 0.97 8.69 -15.48
N LYS A 62 -0.34 8.74 -15.17
CA LYS A 62 -1.17 9.95 -15.26
C LYS A 62 -0.58 11.12 -14.49
N TYR A 63 0.19 10.84 -13.45
CA TYR A 63 0.86 11.82 -12.60
C TYR A 63 2.38 11.84 -12.78
N ASP A 64 2.89 11.46 -13.95
CA ASP A 64 4.32 11.44 -14.28
C ASP A 64 5.16 10.65 -13.26
N LEU A 65 4.67 9.47 -12.85
CA LEU A 65 5.34 8.55 -11.94
C LEU A 65 5.55 7.19 -12.59
N SER A 66 6.74 6.62 -12.39
CA SER A 66 7.10 5.24 -12.72
C SER A 66 7.39 4.49 -11.42
N VAL A 67 6.46 3.65 -10.97
CA VAL A 67 6.56 2.96 -9.68
C VAL A 67 7.00 1.52 -9.88
N LYS A 68 8.11 1.14 -9.21
CA LYS A 68 8.60 -0.24 -9.13
C LYS A 68 8.30 -0.81 -7.75
N PRO A 69 7.31 -1.70 -7.60
CA PRO A 69 7.05 -2.38 -6.34
C PRO A 69 8.12 -3.44 -6.07
N VAL A 70 8.57 -3.53 -4.82
CA VAL A 70 9.52 -4.54 -4.35
C VAL A 70 8.93 -5.20 -3.11
N LEU A 71 8.62 -6.50 -3.21
CA LEU A 71 8.12 -7.26 -2.08
C LEU A 71 9.26 -7.51 -1.09
N MET A 72 9.07 -7.10 0.16
CA MET A 72 10.10 -7.24 1.19
C MET A 72 9.49 -7.38 2.59
N ARG A 73 10.28 -7.95 3.51
CA ARG A 73 9.89 -8.05 4.92
C ARG A 73 10.21 -6.74 5.65
N ALA A 74 9.46 -6.42 6.70
CA ALA A 74 9.63 -5.19 7.47
C ALA A 74 11.06 -4.97 7.99
N GLN A 75 11.75 -6.06 8.37
CA GLN A 75 13.13 -6.02 8.86
C GLN A 75 14.13 -5.49 7.80
N ALA A 76 13.83 -5.68 6.51
CA ALA A 76 14.63 -5.14 5.41
C ALA A 76 14.05 -3.79 4.92
N ALA A 77 12.73 -3.64 4.92
CA ALA A 77 12.03 -2.48 4.37
C ALA A 77 12.34 -1.18 5.13
N ILE A 78 12.30 -1.21 6.45
CA ILE A 78 12.53 -0.01 7.27
C ILE A 78 13.98 0.50 7.15
N PRO A 79 15.02 -0.34 7.26
CA PRO A 79 16.40 0.10 6.97
C PRO A 79 16.57 0.64 5.53
N ALA A 80 16.01 -0.05 4.51
CA ALA A 80 16.10 0.39 3.12
C ALA A 80 15.38 1.74 2.88
N LEU A 81 14.27 2.00 3.58
CA LEU A 81 13.59 3.30 3.54
C LEU A 81 14.43 4.41 4.19
N VAL A 82 15.07 4.11 5.32
CA VAL A 82 15.92 5.08 6.03
C VAL A 82 17.20 5.39 5.26
N SER A 83 17.81 4.38 4.60
CA SER A 83 18.99 4.58 3.73
C SER A 83 18.67 5.29 2.41
N GLY A 84 17.40 5.24 1.95
CA GLY A 84 16.96 5.80 0.67
C GLY A 84 17.04 4.83 -0.51
N ASP A 85 17.30 3.55 -0.27
CA ASP A 85 17.24 2.49 -1.30
C ASP A 85 15.78 2.23 -1.73
N VAL A 86 14.83 2.59 -0.88
CA VAL A 86 13.39 2.59 -1.13
C VAL A 86 12.85 3.98 -0.85
N ASP A 87 12.02 4.51 -1.74
CA ASP A 87 11.43 5.85 -1.63
C ASP A 87 10.24 5.91 -0.68
N TYR A 88 9.39 4.89 -0.75
CA TYR A 88 8.16 4.73 0.04
C TYR A 88 8.01 3.29 0.49
N ASP A 89 7.35 3.10 1.62
CA ASP A 89 7.10 1.78 2.19
C ASP A 89 5.66 1.61 2.68
N THR A 90 5.14 0.37 2.64
CA THR A 90 3.73 0.07 2.92
C THR A 90 3.48 -0.63 4.26
N HIS A 91 4.51 -0.87 5.07
CA HIS A 91 4.40 -1.53 6.37
C HIS A 91 3.89 -0.56 7.46
N PHE A 92 2.60 -0.22 7.46
CA PHE A 92 2.01 0.78 8.33
C PHE A 92 2.47 0.67 9.80
N GLY A 93 2.26 -0.47 10.44
CA GLY A 93 2.64 -0.67 11.84
C GLY A 93 4.15 -0.56 12.10
N SER A 94 4.99 -0.99 11.14
CA SER A 94 6.45 -0.86 11.27
C SER A 94 6.95 0.56 11.08
N LEU A 95 6.28 1.35 10.23
CA LEU A 95 6.53 2.79 10.09
C LEU A 95 6.21 3.53 11.40
N VAL A 96 5.07 3.22 12.02
CA VAL A 96 4.69 3.81 13.32
C VAL A 96 5.69 3.40 14.41
N ARG A 97 6.04 2.10 14.51
CA ARG A 97 7.05 1.63 15.48
C ARG A 97 8.41 2.29 15.26
N GLY A 98 8.84 2.42 14.00
CA GLY A 98 10.06 3.13 13.65
C GLY A 98 10.04 4.61 14.10
N ALA A 99 8.94 5.31 13.84
CA ALA A 99 8.77 6.71 14.24
C ALA A 99 8.78 6.88 15.78
N VAL A 100 8.07 6.02 16.51
CA VAL A 100 8.07 5.99 17.99
C VAL A 100 9.46 5.65 18.53
N SER A 101 10.25 4.85 17.80
CA SER A 101 11.66 4.54 18.14
C SER A 101 12.65 5.66 17.76
N GLY A 102 12.17 6.80 17.25
CA GLY A 102 13.00 7.97 16.91
C GLY A 102 13.49 8.00 15.47
N LEU A 103 13.08 7.07 14.60
CA LEU A 103 13.42 7.16 13.19
C LEU A 103 12.60 8.28 12.50
N PRO A 104 13.20 8.99 11.54
CA PRO A 104 12.54 10.13 10.87
C PRO A 104 11.49 9.67 9.83
N LEU A 105 10.47 8.95 10.28
CA LEU A 105 9.44 8.35 9.44
C LEU A 105 8.09 9.00 9.67
N ARG A 106 7.26 9.05 8.61
CA ARG A 106 5.85 9.48 8.67
C ARG A 106 5.00 8.60 7.77
N VAL A 107 3.86 8.16 8.30
CA VAL A 107 2.77 7.62 7.49
C VAL A 107 2.05 8.79 6.83
N ILE A 108 1.83 8.72 5.51
CA ILE A 108 1.22 9.80 4.72
C ILE A 108 -0.07 9.39 4.02
N PHE A 109 -0.39 8.09 4.00
CA PHE A 109 -1.60 7.54 3.40
C PHE A 109 -1.98 6.23 4.09
N SER A 110 -3.29 5.98 4.25
CA SER A 110 -3.82 4.71 4.76
C SER A 110 -4.69 4.05 3.68
N THR A 111 -4.46 2.79 3.37
CA THR A 111 -5.33 2.03 2.47
C THR A 111 -6.38 1.23 3.21
N ALA A 112 -6.11 0.82 4.45
CA ALA A 112 -7.03 0.03 5.26
C ALA A 112 -7.03 0.54 6.70
N GLU A 113 -8.21 0.97 7.16
CA GLU A 113 -8.42 1.56 8.49
C GLU A 113 -8.44 0.52 9.60
N LYS A 114 -8.69 -0.74 9.27
CA LYS A 114 -8.76 -1.84 10.22
C LYS A 114 -8.01 -3.07 9.71
N GLN A 115 -7.73 -3.98 10.64
CA GLN A 115 -7.10 -5.26 10.32
C GLN A 115 -8.07 -6.15 9.54
N MET A 116 -7.59 -6.79 8.47
CA MET A 116 -8.40 -7.71 7.66
C MET A 116 -8.26 -9.18 8.11
N PHE A 117 -7.43 -9.44 9.12
CA PHE A 117 -7.19 -10.80 9.59
C PHE A 117 -8.44 -11.43 10.18
N SER A 118 -8.65 -12.70 9.84
CA SER A 118 -9.57 -13.59 10.54
C SER A 118 -8.80 -14.73 11.20
N LEU A 119 -9.17 -15.11 12.40
CA LEU A 119 -8.66 -16.31 13.03
C LEU A 119 -9.35 -17.51 12.40
N VAL A 120 -8.65 -18.13 11.46
CA VAL A 120 -9.08 -19.38 10.83
C VAL A 120 -8.76 -20.52 11.78
N VAL A 121 -9.75 -21.38 12.00
CA VAL A 121 -9.67 -22.47 12.98
C VAL A 121 -10.10 -23.80 12.37
N GLN A 122 -9.65 -24.89 12.96
CA GLN A 122 -10.15 -26.23 12.64
C GLN A 122 -11.67 -26.30 12.81
N PRO A 123 -12.38 -27.10 11.99
CA PRO A 123 -13.85 -27.12 11.99
C PRO A 123 -14.52 -27.45 13.34
N GLU A 124 -13.82 -28.17 14.21
CA GLU A 124 -14.32 -28.55 15.55
C GLU A 124 -14.22 -27.40 16.57
N ILE A 125 -13.46 -26.34 16.31
CA ILE A 125 -13.31 -25.19 17.21
C ILE A 125 -14.46 -24.21 16.95
N LYS A 126 -15.39 -24.07 17.89
CA LYS A 126 -16.62 -23.31 17.72
C LYS A 126 -16.70 -22.06 18.60
N SER A 127 -15.82 -21.94 19.59
CA SER A 127 -15.79 -20.79 20.53
C SER A 127 -14.35 -20.42 20.87
N ALA A 128 -14.16 -19.21 21.40
CA ALA A 128 -12.86 -18.75 21.90
C ALA A 128 -12.32 -19.69 22.98
N GLU A 129 -13.18 -20.17 23.86
CA GLU A 129 -12.80 -21.09 24.93
C GLU A 129 -12.16 -22.39 24.42
N ASN A 130 -12.58 -22.88 23.24
CA ASN A 130 -12.00 -24.05 22.61
C ASN A 130 -10.56 -23.83 22.09
N LEU A 131 -10.04 -22.60 22.12
CA LEU A 131 -8.66 -22.28 21.75
C LEU A 131 -7.66 -22.57 22.87
N LYS A 132 -8.11 -22.72 24.13
CA LYS A 132 -7.22 -22.99 25.26
C LYS A 132 -6.46 -24.30 25.04
N GLY A 133 -5.14 -24.27 25.26
CA GLY A 133 -4.23 -25.38 24.99
C GLY A 133 -3.94 -25.66 23.52
N LYS A 134 -4.51 -24.89 22.59
CA LYS A 134 -4.33 -25.11 21.14
C LYS A 134 -3.09 -24.43 20.58
N ILE A 135 -2.61 -24.96 19.46
CA ILE A 135 -1.48 -24.40 18.71
C ILE A 135 -2.00 -23.37 17.73
N ILE A 136 -1.53 -22.13 17.86
CA ILE A 136 -1.86 -21.01 16.98
C ILE A 136 -0.58 -20.60 16.24
N ALA A 137 -0.60 -20.65 14.91
CA ALA A 137 0.55 -20.25 14.10
C ALA A 137 0.56 -18.75 13.85
N ILE A 138 1.75 -18.17 13.98
CA ILE A 138 2.03 -16.75 13.69
C ILE A 138 3.14 -16.63 12.65
N SER A 139 3.25 -15.45 12.02
CA SER A 139 4.30 -15.19 11.01
C SER A 139 5.70 -15.06 11.62
N SER A 140 5.79 -14.33 12.75
CA SER A 140 7.00 -14.12 13.53
C SER A 140 6.65 -13.46 14.86
N PHE A 141 7.35 -13.79 15.93
CA PHE A 141 7.20 -13.06 17.19
C PHE A 141 7.58 -11.59 17.04
N GLY A 142 6.82 -10.69 17.67
CA GLY A 142 6.99 -9.24 17.56
C GLY A 142 6.52 -8.61 16.24
N GLY A 143 6.14 -9.41 15.24
CA GLY A 143 5.57 -8.89 13.98
C GLY A 143 4.10 -8.49 14.12
N THR A 144 3.60 -7.65 13.21
CA THR A 144 2.22 -7.13 13.23
C THR A 144 1.18 -8.25 13.39
N GLN A 145 1.31 -9.36 12.65
CA GLN A 145 0.36 -10.47 12.74
C GLN A 145 0.37 -11.17 14.12
N HIS A 146 1.55 -11.30 14.76
CA HIS A 146 1.64 -11.80 16.14
C HIS A 146 0.89 -10.89 17.12
N LEU A 147 1.12 -9.58 17.03
CA LEU A 147 0.50 -8.59 17.92
C LEU A 147 -1.02 -8.52 17.73
N VAL A 148 -1.48 -8.60 16.48
CA VAL A 148 -2.91 -8.69 16.16
C VAL A 148 -3.50 -9.99 16.71
N THR A 149 -2.82 -11.13 16.59
CA THR A 149 -3.28 -12.39 17.17
C THR A 149 -3.41 -12.27 18.69
N ALA A 150 -2.37 -11.81 19.36
CA ALA A 150 -2.36 -11.66 20.81
C ALA A 150 -3.40 -10.65 21.28
N GLY A 151 -3.54 -9.50 20.62
CA GLY A 151 -4.54 -8.49 20.95
C GLY A 151 -5.98 -9.00 20.78
N THR A 152 -6.26 -9.72 19.70
CA THR A 152 -7.57 -10.32 19.46
C THR A 152 -7.91 -11.38 20.51
N LEU A 153 -6.95 -12.23 20.88
CA LEU A 153 -7.14 -13.23 21.94
C LEU A 153 -7.43 -12.58 23.30
N ARG A 154 -6.66 -11.56 23.69
CA ARG A 154 -6.90 -10.80 24.94
C ARG A 154 -8.28 -10.14 24.96
N ALA A 155 -8.74 -9.60 23.82
CA ALA A 155 -10.05 -8.96 23.72
C ALA A 155 -11.22 -9.94 23.96
N VAL A 156 -11.00 -11.24 23.75
CA VAL A 156 -12.00 -12.30 24.05
C VAL A 156 -11.69 -13.07 25.35
N GLY A 157 -10.80 -12.55 26.19
CA GLY A 157 -10.52 -13.08 27.53
C GLY A 157 -9.53 -14.26 27.56
N ILE A 158 -8.75 -14.46 26.49
CA ILE A 158 -7.70 -15.49 26.45
C ILE A 158 -6.32 -14.87 26.65
N ASP A 159 -5.55 -15.37 27.60
CA ASP A 159 -4.15 -15.00 27.76
C ASP A 159 -3.30 -15.69 26.67
N PRO A 160 -2.76 -14.90 25.70
CA PRO A 160 -2.01 -15.49 24.59
C PRO A 160 -0.67 -16.12 25.00
N ASP A 161 -0.15 -15.76 26.17
CA ASP A 161 1.15 -16.22 26.65
C ASP A 161 1.05 -17.47 27.54
N ARG A 162 -0.14 -17.73 28.11
CA ARG A 162 -0.37 -18.81 29.07
C ARG A 162 -1.38 -19.85 28.62
N GLU A 163 -2.42 -19.44 27.90
CA GLU A 163 -3.56 -20.30 27.61
C GLU A 163 -3.53 -20.91 26.20
N VAL A 164 -2.67 -20.42 25.31
CA VAL A 164 -2.47 -20.99 23.96
C VAL A 164 -0.98 -21.18 23.67
N LYS A 165 -0.67 -22.05 22.71
CA LYS A 165 0.71 -22.24 22.24
C LYS A 165 0.92 -21.54 20.91
N MET A 166 1.49 -20.34 20.92
CA MET A 166 1.87 -19.68 19.67
C MET A 166 3.19 -20.24 19.12
N ILE A 167 3.24 -20.52 17.81
CA ILE A 167 4.45 -20.99 17.12
C ILE A 167 4.74 -20.13 15.88
N ASN A 168 6.03 -19.85 15.63
CA ASN A 168 6.48 -19.16 14.44
C ASN A 168 6.49 -20.12 13.24
N VAL A 169 5.67 -19.83 12.22
CA VAL A 169 5.58 -20.63 10.99
C VAL A 169 5.99 -19.79 9.75
N GLY A 170 6.08 -18.48 9.90
CA GLY A 170 6.53 -17.59 8.81
C GLY A 170 5.44 -17.34 7.76
N ASN A 171 5.60 -17.92 6.57
CA ASN A 171 4.78 -17.65 5.39
C ASN A 171 3.30 -18.06 5.58
N GLU A 172 2.36 -17.24 5.06
CA GLU A 172 0.92 -17.49 5.16
C GLU A 172 0.49 -18.78 4.45
N ALA A 173 1.06 -19.07 3.27
CA ALA A 173 0.77 -20.30 2.54
C ALA A 173 1.16 -21.54 3.35
N VAL A 174 2.28 -21.50 4.06
CA VAL A 174 2.71 -22.60 4.94
C VAL A 174 1.75 -22.78 6.11
N ARG A 175 1.27 -21.69 6.72
CA ARG A 175 0.26 -21.76 7.79
C ARG A 175 -1.05 -22.37 7.30
N VAL A 176 -1.48 -22.03 6.08
CA VAL A 176 -2.66 -22.63 5.44
C VAL A 176 -2.49 -24.13 5.25
N GLU A 177 -1.33 -24.59 4.75
CA GLU A 177 -1.05 -26.03 4.59
C GLU A 177 -0.99 -26.76 5.93
N GLN A 178 -0.45 -26.11 6.97
CA GLN A 178 -0.44 -26.71 8.32
C GLN A 178 -1.85 -26.78 8.94
N LEU A 179 -2.75 -25.85 8.61
CA LEU A 179 -4.17 -25.96 8.96
C LEU A 179 -4.80 -27.16 8.24
N ARG A 180 -4.59 -27.30 6.93
CA ARG A 180 -5.11 -28.41 6.12
C ARG A 180 -4.60 -29.77 6.61
N SER A 181 -3.33 -29.86 6.94
CA SER A 181 -2.70 -31.08 7.49
C SER A 181 -2.93 -31.29 8.99
N LYS A 182 -3.73 -30.42 9.65
CA LYS A 182 -4.05 -30.46 11.09
C LYS A 182 -2.83 -30.38 12.02
N GLN A 183 -1.70 -29.89 11.55
CA GLN A 183 -0.50 -29.67 12.38
C GLN A 183 -0.67 -28.48 13.32
N ILE A 184 -1.55 -27.54 12.99
CA ILE A 184 -1.96 -26.42 13.84
C ILE A 184 -3.47 -26.35 13.94
N HIS A 185 -3.95 -25.69 14.99
CA HIS A 185 -5.37 -25.60 15.29
C HIS A 185 -5.99 -24.30 14.81
N ALA A 186 -5.19 -23.22 14.75
CA ALA A 186 -5.62 -21.90 14.32
C ALA A 186 -4.48 -21.08 13.74
N ALA A 187 -4.83 -20.09 12.90
CA ALA A 187 -3.91 -19.03 12.44
C ALA A 187 -4.68 -17.78 12.01
N MET A 188 -4.11 -16.61 12.24
CA MET A 188 -4.61 -15.36 11.63
C MET A 188 -4.25 -15.36 10.15
N ILE A 189 -5.26 -15.29 9.29
CA ILE A 189 -5.16 -15.36 7.82
C ILE A 189 -5.90 -14.17 7.21
N ASN A 190 -5.30 -13.55 6.20
CA ASN A 190 -5.94 -12.48 5.44
C ASN A 190 -6.83 -13.01 4.30
N PRO A 191 -7.85 -12.23 3.86
CA PRO A 191 -8.47 -12.47 2.56
C PRO A 191 -7.46 -12.23 1.41
N PRO A 192 -7.50 -13.04 0.34
CA PRO A 192 -8.52 -14.03 0.00
C PRO A 192 -8.36 -15.40 0.68
N MET A 193 -7.21 -15.70 1.28
CA MET A 193 -6.95 -17.05 1.82
C MET A 193 -7.94 -17.45 2.93
N SER A 194 -8.33 -16.53 3.82
CA SER A 194 -9.35 -16.83 4.85
C SER A 194 -10.72 -17.15 4.22
N VAL A 195 -11.08 -16.49 3.11
CA VAL A 195 -12.32 -16.78 2.36
C VAL A 195 -12.26 -18.17 1.73
N MET A 196 -11.12 -18.53 1.13
CA MET A 196 -10.89 -19.88 0.56
C MET A 196 -11.01 -20.95 1.64
N MET A 197 -10.33 -20.76 2.77
CA MET A 197 -10.37 -21.68 3.91
C MET A 197 -11.81 -21.87 4.44
N LYS A 198 -12.61 -20.80 4.49
CA LYS A 198 -14.02 -20.90 4.85
C LYS A 198 -14.80 -21.81 3.89
N LYS A 199 -14.57 -21.68 2.57
CA LYS A 199 -15.19 -22.57 1.56
C LYS A 199 -14.74 -24.02 1.68
N GLU A 200 -13.53 -24.25 2.17
CA GLU A 200 -13.00 -25.59 2.49
C GLU A 200 -13.56 -26.17 3.79
N GLY A 201 -14.42 -25.44 4.52
CA GLY A 201 -15.09 -25.90 5.74
C GLY A 201 -14.40 -25.48 7.05
N PHE A 202 -13.32 -24.72 7.01
CA PHE A 202 -12.69 -24.15 8.20
C PHE A 202 -13.57 -23.08 8.85
N GLY A 203 -13.45 -22.90 10.18
CA GLY A 203 -14.13 -21.83 10.89
C GLY A 203 -13.40 -20.49 10.71
N LEU A 204 -14.14 -19.38 10.56
CA LEU A 204 -13.64 -18.03 10.80
C LEU A 204 -14.17 -17.59 12.16
N LEU A 205 -13.39 -17.84 13.22
CA LEU A 205 -13.88 -17.70 14.59
C LEU A 205 -13.91 -16.27 15.08
N LEU A 206 -12.86 -15.49 14.80
CA LEU A 206 -12.70 -14.10 15.22
C LEU A 206 -12.22 -13.25 14.05
N HIS A 207 -12.79 -12.06 13.89
CA HIS A 207 -12.30 -11.06 12.95
C HIS A 207 -11.58 -9.96 13.73
N ALA A 208 -10.31 -9.74 13.45
CA ALA A 208 -9.51 -8.75 14.18
C ALA A 208 -10.10 -7.32 14.10
N ALA A 209 -10.78 -7.00 12.99
CA ALA A 209 -11.47 -5.71 12.81
C ALA A 209 -12.56 -5.42 13.84
N ASP A 210 -13.12 -6.45 14.48
CA ASP A 210 -14.19 -6.29 15.48
C ASP A 210 -13.64 -5.88 16.86
N TYR A 211 -12.34 -6.14 17.08
CA TYR A 211 -11.69 -5.96 18.39
C TYR A 211 -10.58 -4.89 18.37
N LEU A 212 -9.95 -4.65 17.23
CA LEU A 212 -8.77 -3.81 17.13
C LEU A 212 -8.96 -2.68 16.11
N ASP A 213 -8.92 -1.46 16.57
CA ASP A 213 -8.91 -0.26 15.71
C ASP A 213 -7.46 0.07 15.29
N LEU A 214 -6.83 -0.87 14.57
CA LEU A 214 -5.46 -0.72 14.09
C LEU A 214 -5.44 -0.70 12.55
N PRO A 215 -4.89 0.33 11.90
CA PRO A 215 -4.70 0.33 10.46
C PRO A 215 -3.78 -0.82 10.02
N LEU A 216 -4.08 -1.42 8.86
CA LEU A 216 -3.32 -2.56 8.36
C LEU A 216 -2.20 -2.13 7.41
N THR A 217 -2.54 -1.33 6.42
CA THR A 217 -1.68 -1.00 5.29
C THR A 217 -1.79 0.48 4.96
N GLY A 218 -0.69 1.08 4.59
CA GLY A 218 -0.66 2.49 4.19
C GLY A 218 0.59 2.78 3.38
N LEU A 219 0.97 4.03 3.29
CA LEU A 219 2.20 4.49 2.68
C LEU A 219 2.92 5.42 3.63
N GLY A 220 4.21 5.24 3.79
CA GLY A 220 5.06 6.15 4.52
C GLY A 220 6.38 6.41 3.81
N ALA A 221 7.05 7.44 4.29
CA ALA A 221 8.36 7.88 3.80
C ALA A 221 9.18 8.49 4.93
N THR A 222 10.45 8.78 4.66
CA THR A 222 11.26 9.58 5.57
C THR A 222 10.83 11.05 5.55
N THR A 223 10.97 11.74 6.68
CA THR A 223 10.71 13.19 6.76
C THR A 223 11.60 13.98 5.80
N LYS A 224 12.82 13.49 5.53
CA LYS A 224 13.73 14.03 4.51
C LYS A 224 13.10 13.96 3.12
N LYS A 225 12.63 12.76 2.71
CA LYS A 225 11.99 12.55 1.39
C LYS A 225 10.78 13.46 1.21
N LEU A 226 9.95 13.58 2.23
CA LEU A 226 8.75 14.44 2.18
C LEU A 226 9.09 15.92 2.05
N LYS A 227 10.17 16.37 2.69
CA LYS A 227 10.65 17.75 2.62
C LYS A 227 11.32 18.09 1.28
N GLU A 228 12.13 17.17 0.77
CA GLU A 228 12.88 17.38 -0.48
C GLU A 228 12.03 17.15 -1.74
N ASN A 229 11.00 16.29 -1.67
CA ASN A 229 10.17 15.91 -2.81
C ASN A 229 8.65 16.00 -2.52
N PRO A 230 8.12 17.13 -2.01
CA PRO A 230 6.71 17.24 -1.59
C PRO A 230 5.74 17.03 -2.75
N GLU A 231 6.07 17.54 -3.94
CA GLU A 231 5.21 17.40 -5.13
C GLU A 231 5.18 15.95 -5.65
N GLN A 232 6.29 15.20 -5.54
CA GLN A 232 6.29 13.77 -5.85
C GLN A 232 5.38 13.01 -4.87
N ALA A 233 5.52 13.26 -3.56
CA ALA A 233 4.67 12.64 -2.54
C ALA A 233 3.19 12.95 -2.77
N LYS A 234 2.85 14.21 -3.12
CA LYS A 234 1.48 14.61 -3.46
C LYS A 234 0.93 13.86 -4.65
N ARG A 235 1.72 13.66 -5.71
CA ARG A 235 1.34 12.90 -6.91
C ARG A 235 1.10 11.41 -6.60
N VAL A 236 1.95 10.80 -5.78
CA VAL A 236 1.78 9.41 -5.32
C VAL A 236 0.48 9.26 -4.53
N VAL A 237 0.25 10.12 -3.55
CA VAL A 237 -0.98 10.12 -2.73
C VAL A 237 -2.22 10.33 -3.59
N ARG A 238 -2.15 11.20 -4.61
CA ARG A 238 -3.26 11.45 -5.55
C ARG A 238 -3.60 10.20 -6.37
N ALA A 239 -2.60 9.49 -6.91
CA ALA A 239 -2.80 8.26 -7.64
C ALA A 239 -3.46 7.17 -6.76
N LEU A 240 -3.04 7.05 -5.51
CA LEU A 240 -3.63 6.11 -4.55
C LEU A 240 -5.04 6.49 -4.13
N ASN A 241 -5.33 7.79 -3.98
CA ASN A 241 -6.69 8.24 -3.68
C ASN A 241 -7.66 7.95 -4.84
N GLU A 242 -7.25 8.16 -6.10
CA GLU A 242 -8.03 7.73 -7.28
C GLU A 242 -8.27 6.22 -7.26
N SER A 243 -7.29 5.43 -6.85
CA SER A 243 -7.44 3.97 -6.74
C SER A 243 -8.48 3.56 -5.71
N LEU A 244 -8.52 4.19 -4.54
CA LEU A 244 -9.56 3.94 -3.53
C LEU A 244 -10.95 4.28 -4.06
N GLN A 245 -11.08 5.40 -4.77
CA GLN A 245 -12.34 5.81 -5.40
C GLN A 245 -12.75 4.82 -6.51
N PHE A 246 -11.81 4.41 -7.36
CA PHE A 246 -12.04 3.44 -8.42
C PHE A 246 -12.54 2.11 -7.86
N ILE A 247 -11.90 1.57 -6.82
CA ILE A 247 -12.27 0.30 -6.19
C ILE A 247 -13.73 0.33 -5.74
N ARG A 248 -14.20 1.43 -5.15
CA ARG A 248 -15.59 1.57 -4.68
C ARG A 248 -16.60 1.76 -5.81
N ALA A 249 -16.22 2.52 -6.82
CA ALA A 249 -17.12 2.86 -7.92
C ALA A 249 -17.25 1.74 -8.97
N ASN A 250 -16.24 0.87 -9.09
CA ASN A 250 -16.12 -0.09 -10.19
C ASN A 250 -15.96 -1.53 -9.69
N ARG A 251 -16.96 -2.03 -8.89
CA ARG A 251 -16.92 -3.36 -8.25
C ARG A 251 -16.54 -4.48 -9.24
N LYS A 252 -17.22 -4.57 -10.39
CA LYS A 252 -17.00 -5.64 -11.37
C LYS A 252 -15.59 -5.65 -11.93
N GLU A 253 -15.07 -4.49 -12.32
CA GLU A 253 -13.73 -4.37 -12.88
C GLU A 253 -12.66 -4.59 -11.79
N THR A 254 -12.88 -4.09 -10.59
CA THR A 254 -12.00 -4.31 -9.43
C THR A 254 -11.84 -5.79 -9.11
N ILE A 255 -12.95 -6.54 -9.09
CA ILE A 255 -12.94 -8.00 -8.87
C ILE A 255 -12.14 -8.69 -9.98
N ALA A 256 -12.34 -8.31 -11.25
CA ALA A 256 -11.61 -8.90 -12.37
C ALA A 256 -10.09 -8.62 -12.29
N ILE A 257 -9.70 -7.40 -11.92
CA ILE A 257 -8.28 -7.04 -11.70
C ILE A 257 -7.70 -7.84 -10.54
N PHE A 258 -8.42 -7.91 -9.42
CA PHE A 258 -7.97 -8.62 -8.23
C PHE A 258 -7.78 -10.13 -8.48
N ALA A 259 -8.75 -10.75 -9.19
CA ALA A 259 -8.68 -12.16 -9.57
C ALA A 259 -7.45 -12.46 -10.44
N ARG A 260 -7.22 -11.63 -11.49
CA ARG A 260 -6.04 -11.78 -12.36
C ARG A 260 -4.73 -11.57 -11.60
N TRP A 261 -4.66 -10.53 -10.78
CA TRP A 261 -3.45 -10.17 -10.04
C TRP A 261 -3.00 -11.30 -9.11
N LEU A 262 -3.92 -11.88 -8.33
CA LEU A 262 -3.60 -12.94 -7.39
C LEU A 262 -3.77 -14.36 -7.98
N LYS A 263 -4.23 -14.48 -9.24
CA LYS A 263 -4.52 -15.76 -9.90
C LYS A 263 -5.48 -16.63 -9.10
N ILE A 264 -6.57 -16.03 -8.64
CA ILE A 264 -7.65 -16.68 -7.88
C ILE A 264 -8.95 -16.67 -8.68
N ASP A 265 -9.87 -17.56 -8.31
CA ASP A 265 -11.19 -17.60 -8.91
C ASP A 265 -11.96 -16.29 -8.71
N THR A 266 -12.75 -15.91 -9.74
CA THR A 266 -13.56 -14.69 -9.70
C THR A 266 -14.56 -14.70 -8.55
N GLU A 267 -15.10 -15.86 -8.18
CA GLU A 267 -16.01 -16.00 -7.05
C GLU A 267 -15.29 -15.70 -5.72
N ILE A 268 -14.08 -16.26 -5.51
CA ILE A 268 -13.25 -15.94 -4.34
C ILE A 268 -12.89 -14.46 -4.30
N ALA A 269 -12.57 -13.88 -5.46
CA ALA A 269 -12.28 -12.44 -5.57
C ALA A 269 -13.50 -11.58 -5.21
N ALA A 270 -14.70 -11.99 -5.63
CA ALA A 270 -15.95 -11.30 -5.32
C ALA A 270 -16.28 -11.36 -3.83
N ASP A 271 -16.24 -12.55 -3.24
CA ASP A 271 -16.47 -12.74 -1.80
C ASP A 271 -15.45 -11.97 -0.96
N THR A 272 -14.18 -11.96 -1.40
CA THR A 272 -13.12 -11.15 -0.77
C THR A 272 -13.43 -9.67 -0.85
N TYR A 273 -13.83 -9.18 -2.02
CA TYR A 273 -14.20 -7.77 -2.21
C TYR A 273 -15.31 -7.35 -1.25
N ASP A 274 -16.40 -8.14 -1.15
CA ASP A 274 -17.58 -7.79 -0.37
C ASP A 274 -17.31 -7.69 1.15
N VAL A 275 -16.34 -8.45 1.65
CA VAL A 275 -15.93 -8.34 3.06
C VAL A 275 -14.85 -7.28 3.28
N ALA A 276 -13.88 -7.18 2.38
CA ALA A 276 -12.68 -6.37 2.60
C ALA A 276 -12.84 -4.89 2.19
N VAL A 277 -13.72 -4.56 1.22
CA VAL A 277 -13.96 -3.18 0.80
C VAL A 277 -14.46 -2.28 1.93
N LYS A 278 -15.14 -2.86 2.92
CA LYS A 278 -15.72 -2.16 4.08
C LYS A 278 -14.66 -1.62 5.05
N VAL A 279 -13.47 -2.22 5.05
CA VAL A 279 -12.35 -1.84 5.93
C VAL A 279 -11.25 -1.07 5.20
N LEU A 280 -11.41 -0.83 3.89
CA LEU A 280 -10.55 0.12 3.17
C LEU A 280 -10.82 1.54 3.69
N SER A 281 -9.77 2.35 3.74
CA SER A 281 -9.91 3.76 4.10
C SER A 281 -10.87 4.48 3.17
N ALA A 282 -11.75 5.30 3.72
CA ALA A 282 -12.75 6.03 2.96
C ALA A 282 -12.11 7.09 2.04
N ASP A 283 -11.04 7.70 2.50
CA ASP A 283 -10.42 8.88 1.88
C ASP A 283 -8.88 8.84 1.80
N GLY A 284 -8.25 7.79 2.34
CA GLY A 284 -6.79 7.67 2.40
C GLY A 284 -6.19 8.15 3.73
N THR A 285 -7.02 8.52 4.70
CA THR A 285 -6.56 8.86 6.07
C THR A 285 -6.76 7.68 7.03
N ALA A 286 -6.23 7.77 8.22
CA ALA A 286 -6.60 6.99 9.40
C ALA A 286 -7.08 7.95 10.49
N THR A 287 -7.99 7.50 11.35
CA THR A 287 -8.48 8.31 12.46
C THR A 287 -7.40 8.52 13.52
N ASP A 288 -7.44 9.65 14.22
CA ASP A 288 -6.50 9.90 15.33
C ASP A 288 -6.58 8.79 16.39
N LYS A 289 -7.77 8.25 16.65
CA LYS A 289 -7.96 7.09 17.55
C LYS A 289 -7.16 5.88 17.09
N ALA A 290 -7.20 5.55 15.81
CA ALA A 290 -6.48 4.42 15.24
C ALA A 290 -4.95 4.65 15.25
N ILE A 291 -4.51 5.90 15.03
CA ILE A 291 -3.09 6.26 15.14
C ILE A 291 -2.61 6.17 16.59
N VAL A 292 -3.39 6.67 17.55
CA VAL A 292 -3.07 6.55 18.98
C VAL A 292 -2.97 5.07 19.39
N ALA A 293 -3.91 4.22 18.97
CA ALA A 293 -3.85 2.79 19.23
C ALA A 293 -2.57 2.15 18.62
N SER A 294 -2.15 2.57 17.42
CA SER A 294 -0.90 2.13 16.81
C SER A 294 0.35 2.61 17.56
N ILE A 295 0.31 3.82 18.14
CA ILE A 295 1.39 4.36 18.99
C ILE A 295 1.49 3.54 20.28
N GLU A 296 0.38 3.27 20.95
CA GLU A 296 0.39 2.48 22.18
C GLU A 296 0.86 1.04 21.93
N GLU A 297 0.42 0.40 20.83
CA GLU A 297 0.97 -0.90 20.39
C GLU A 297 2.49 -0.83 20.16
N ALA A 298 2.97 0.24 19.53
CA ALA A 298 4.39 0.43 19.28
C ALA A 298 5.19 0.63 20.58
N LYS A 299 4.67 1.37 21.54
CA LYS A 299 5.28 1.60 22.85
C LYS A 299 5.36 0.31 23.66
N ASP A 300 4.28 -0.45 23.72
CA ASP A 300 4.22 -1.72 24.44
C ASP A 300 5.21 -2.74 23.85
N THR A 301 5.25 -2.86 22.52
CA THR A 301 6.14 -3.78 21.82
C THR A 301 7.61 -3.40 21.98
N GLY A 302 7.94 -2.11 21.85
CA GLY A 302 9.29 -1.57 21.96
C GLY A 302 9.73 -1.30 23.40
N LYS A 303 8.83 -1.44 24.38
CA LYS A 303 9.03 -0.99 25.79
C LYS A 303 9.47 0.47 25.86
N ILE A 304 8.93 1.31 24.96
CA ILE A 304 9.31 2.71 24.81
C ILE A 304 8.44 3.58 25.73
N LYS A 305 9.12 4.43 26.51
CA LYS A 305 8.47 5.43 27.36
C LYS A 305 8.44 6.77 26.62
N GLY A 306 7.36 7.52 26.78
CA GLY A 306 7.24 8.85 26.19
C GLY A 306 5.80 9.15 25.78
N ASN A 307 5.53 10.43 25.53
CA ASN A 307 4.25 10.90 25.02
C ASN A 307 4.41 11.19 23.54
N PHE A 308 3.67 10.46 22.72
CA PHE A 308 3.62 10.64 21.27
C PHE A 308 2.22 11.04 20.86
N THR A 309 2.12 11.94 19.90
CA THR A 309 0.87 12.37 19.28
C THR A 309 0.74 11.77 17.87
N PRO A 310 -0.45 11.74 17.28
CA PRO A 310 -0.61 11.32 15.88
C PRO A 310 0.34 12.04 14.91
N ARG A 311 0.66 13.32 15.16
CA ARG A 311 1.55 14.13 14.30
C ARG A 311 3.01 13.69 14.38
N ASP A 312 3.41 12.99 15.43
CA ASP A 312 4.78 12.48 15.57
C ASP A 312 5.04 11.26 14.70
N VAL A 313 4.00 10.59 14.21
CA VAL A 313 4.11 9.35 13.42
C VAL A 313 3.40 9.42 12.07
N SER A 314 2.49 10.38 11.86
CA SER A 314 1.71 10.49 10.61
C SER A 314 1.52 11.94 10.17
N ASP A 315 1.35 12.13 8.86
CA ASP A 315 0.99 13.41 8.25
C ASP A 315 0.05 13.19 7.05
N PHE A 316 -1.24 13.35 7.25
CA PHE A 316 -2.26 13.24 6.20
C PHE A 316 -2.60 14.58 5.54
N SER A 317 -1.76 15.62 5.69
CA SER A 317 -2.00 16.95 5.09
C SER A 317 -2.14 16.90 3.56
N LEU A 318 -1.31 16.06 2.90
CA LEU A 318 -1.39 15.84 1.46
C LEU A 318 -2.74 15.24 1.03
N VAL A 319 -3.25 14.27 1.77
CA VAL A 319 -4.57 13.68 1.52
C VAL A 319 -5.65 14.75 1.64
N ARG A 320 -5.66 15.49 2.75
CA ARG A 320 -6.66 16.56 2.99
C ARG A 320 -6.63 17.64 1.92
N ALA A 321 -5.44 18.05 1.46
CA ALA A 321 -5.30 19.00 0.37
C ALA A 321 -5.91 18.49 -0.94
N ILE A 322 -5.65 17.22 -1.31
CA ILE A 322 -6.19 16.59 -2.52
C ILE A 322 -7.71 16.48 -2.45
N LEU A 323 -8.29 16.13 -1.31
CA LEU A 323 -9.74 16.05 -1.11
C LEU A 323 -10.41 17.43 -1.25
N THR A 324 -9.77 18.49 -0.74
CA THR A 324 -10.25 19.88 -0.88
C THR A 324 -10.24 20.32 -2.35
N GLU A 325 -9.14 20.08 -3.07
CA GLU A 325 -9.03 20.38 -4.51
C GLU A 325 -10.10 19.64 -5.34
N SER A 326 -10.42 18.40 -4.96
CA SER A 326 -11.42 17.58 -5.66
C SER A 326 -12.86 18.08 -5.45
N LYS A 327 -13.16 18.67 -4.28
CA LYS A 327 -14.48 19.27 -3.98
C LYS A 327 -14.68 20.60 -4.71
N GLN A 328 -13.63 21.36 -4.96
CA GLN A 328 -13.70 22.63 -5.66
C GLN A 328 -13.87 22.50 -7.18
N LYS A 329 -13.60 21.31 -7.74
CA LYS A 329 -13.73 21.03 -9.19
C LYS A 329 -15.07 20.40 -9.58
N LYS A 330 -15.91 20.09 -8.60
CA LYS A 330 -17.30 19.64 -8.80
C LYS A 330 -18.30 20.79 -8.63
#